data_c155cde535d8c35053a88f63f88345dd
#
_entry.id   c155cde535d8c35053a88f63f88345dd
#
_cell.length_a   1.000
_cell.length_b   1.000
_cell.length_c   1.000
_cell.angle_alpha   90.00
_cell.angle_beta   90.00
_cell.angle_gamma   90.00
#
_symmetry.space_group_name_H-M   'P 1'
#
loop_
_entity.id
_entity.type
_entity.pdbx_description
1 polymer ?
#
loop_
_entity_poly.entity_id
_entity_poly.type
_entity_poly.pdbx_seq_one_letter_code
_entity_poly.pdbx_strand_id
1 'polypeptide(L)'
;MYNYLNGRITEKGIDYIVVDCGGVGYHVYVSRADDFKKDDYEKVYTYLSVREDDMTLYGFKTKEEKNLFLKIIGVSGIGPKTAIVMLSVTTPQSFIQAIELGNTGYLKKLPGIGSKSASQIILDLKGKLVVDVNDTLEVKQVNKDLEDTREALKGLEFKASDIDSVLKVVGQEKLTSQQYLKKALQLLRK
;
A
#
# COMPACT_ATOMS: atom_id res chain seq x y z
N MET A 1 -9.58 -20.19 -3.54
CA MET A 1 -9.53 -18.79 -3.07
C MET A 1 -8.26 -18.14 -3.59
N TYR A 2 -8.36 -16.97 -4.19
CA TYR A 2 -7.20 -16.29 -4.78
C TYR A 2 -6.54 -15.39 -3.73
N ASN A 3 -5.23 -15.53 -3.52
CA ASN A 3 -4.49 -14.68 -2.58
C ASN A 3 -3.89 -13.44 -3.24
N TYR A 4 -3.47 -13.61 -4.49
CA TYR A 4 -3.01 -12.53 -5.38
C TYR A 4 -3.19 -12.97 -6.84
N LEU A 5 -3.21 -12.00 -7.73
CA LEU A 5 -3.05 -12.16 -9.17
C LEU A 5 -1.70 -11.55 -9.56
N ASN A 6 -1.02 -12.17 -10.51
CA ASN A 6 0.24 -11.67 -11.04
C ASN A 6 0.14 -11.67 -12.57
N GLY A 7 -0.03 -10.47 -13.15
CA GLY A 7 -0.34 -10.35 -14.57
C GLY A 7 -0.24 -8.92 -15.08
N ARG A 8 -0.56 -8.73 -16.35
CA ARG A 8 -0.55 -7.42 -16.98
C ARG A 8 -1.86 -6.70 -16.74
N ILE A 9 -1.80 -5.42 -16.40
CA ILE A 9 -2.99 -4.55 -16.29
C ILE A 9 -3.44 -4.15 -17.69
N THR A 10 -4.48 -4.79 -18.22
CA THR A 10 -4.95 -4.57 -19.61
C THR A 10 -5.99 -3.46 -19.70
N GLU A 11 -6.76 -3.27 -18.64
CA GLU A 11 -7.79 -2.24 -18.57
C GLU A 11 -7.82 -1.58 -17.19
N LYS A 12 -8.19 -0.31 -17.17
CA LYS A 12 -8.31 0.51 -15.96
C LYS A 12 -9.56 1.37 -16.04
N GLY A 13 -10.47 1.18 -15.08
CA GLY A 13 -11.65 2.02 -14.88
C GLY A 13 -11.46 3.04 -13.75
N ILE A 14 -12.56 3.53 -13.21
CA ILE A 14 -12.54 4.48 -12.07
C ILE A 14 -12.24 3.74 -10.77
N ASP A 15 -12.87 2.59 -10.56
CA ASP A 15 -12.86 1.79 -9.33
C ASP A 15 -12.47 0.31 -9.57
N TYR A 16 -11.98 -0.01 -10.78
CA TYR A 16 -11.55 -1.36 -11.14
C TYR A 16 -10.35 -1.36 -12.06
N ILE A 17 -9.70 -2.51 -12.10
CA ILE A 17 -8.67 -2.88 -13.08
C ILE A 17 -8.99 -4.26 -13.65
N VAL A 18 -8.48 -4.55 -14.85
CA VAL A 18 -8.47 -5.91 -15.40
C VAL A 18 -7.04 -6.41 -15.42
N VAL A 19 -6.82 -7.55 -14.77
CA VAL A 19 -5.53 -8.22 -14.68
C VAL A 19 -5.53 -9.44 -15.60
N ASP A 20 -4.76 -9.40 -16.67
CA ASP A 20 -4.56 -10.55 -17.57
C ASP A 20 -3.52 -11.51 -16.98
N CYS A 21 -3.96 -12.71 -16.67
CA CYS A 21 -3.11 -13.79 -16.19
C CYS A 21 -3.14 -14.94 -17.24
N GLY A 22 -2.28 -14.86 -18.23
CA GLY A 22 -2.14 -15.90 -19.25
C GLY A 22 -3.36 -16.05 -20.17
N GLY A 23 -3.97 -14.94 -20.58
CA GLY A 23 -5.13 -14.90 -21.48
C GLY A 23 -6.49 -14.93 -20.75
N VAL A 24 -6.49 -14.90 -19.40
CA VAL A 24 -7.71 -14.75 -18.59
C VAL A 24 -7.70 -13.38 -17.93
N GLY A 25 -8.65 -12.51 -18.32
CA GLY A 25 -8.82 -11.18 -17.73
C GLY A 25 -9.67 -11.24 -16.48
N TYR A 26 -9.08 -10.96 -15.32
CA TYR A 26 -9.78 -10.87 -14.04
C TYR A 26 -10.21 -9.43 -13.79
N HIS A 27 -11.53 -9.21 -13.65
CA HIS A 27 -12.08 -7.93 -13.23
C HIS A 27 -11.94 -7.76 -11.71
N VAL A 28 -11.21 -6.76 -11.26
CA VAL A 28 -10.83 -6.57 -9.86
C VAL A 28 -11.19 -5.17 -9.41
N TYR A 29 -12.08 -5.03 -8.43
CA TYR A 29 -12.38 -3.74 -7.82
C TYR A 29 -11.25 -3.29 -6.92
N VAL A 30 -10.86 -2.03 -7.02
CA VAL A 30 -9.73 -1.45 -6.27
C VAL A 30 -10.13 -0.14 -5.60
N SER A 31 -9.46 0.20 -4.51
CA SER A 31 -9.71 1.47 -3.81
C SER A 31 -9.24 2.67 -4.65
N ARG A 32 -8.13 2.54 -5.34
CA ARG A 32 -7.52 3.58 -6.21
C ARG A 32 -6.95 2.93 -7.46
N ALA A 33 -7.66 3.06 -8.56
CA ALA A 33 -7.19 2.54 -9.84
C ALA A 33 -5.91 3.27 -10.33
N ASP A 34 -5.67 4.50 -9.86
CA ASP A 34 -4.50 5.29 -10.23
C ASP A 34 -3.18 4.77 -9.65
N ASP A 35 -3.23 3.92 -8.62
CA ASP A 35 -2.06 3.24 -8.08
C ASP A 35 -1.52 2.16 -9.04
N PHE A 36 -2.29 1.79 -10.08
CA PHE A 36 -1.93 0.79 -11.07
C PHE A 36 -1.70 1.44 -12.44
N LYS A 37 -0.67 1.02 -13.15
CA LYS A 37 -0.39 1.51 -14.49
C LYS A 37 -0.90 0.54 -15.54
N LYS A 38 -1.60 1.08 -16.54
CA LYS A 38 -2.00 0.29 -17.70
C LYS A 38 -0.77 -0.23 -18.43
N ASP A 39 -0.86 -1.47 -18.91
CA ASP A 39 0.17 -2.23 -19.62
C ASP A 39 1.37 -2.70 -18.79
N ASP A 40 1.48 -2.29 -17.49
CA ASP A 40 2.49 -2.80 -16.59
C ASP A 40 2.14 -4.21 -16.08
N TYR A 41 3.17 -5.00 -15.79
CA TYR A 41 3.04 -6.33 -15.18
C TYR A 41 3.17 -6.19 -13.66
N GLU A 42 2.08 -6.50 -12.95
CA GLU A 42 1.99 -6.21 -11.52
C GLU A 42 1.44 -7.39 -10.71
N LYS A 43 1.82 -7.43 -9.44
CA LYS A 43 1.20 -8.29 -8.44
C LYS A 43 0.10 -7.53 -7.71
N VAL A 44 -1.13 -8.00 -7.82
CA VAL A 44 -2.31 -7.44 -7.16
C VAL A 44 -2.75 -8.41 -6.07
N TYR A 45 -2.71 -7.99 -4.80
CA TYR A 45 -3.23 -8.80 -3.69
C TYR A 45 -4.74 -8.80 -3.74
N THR A 46 -5.38 -9.97 -3.59
CA THR A 46 -6.83 -10.09 -3.83
C THR A 46 -7.58 -10.69 -2.65
N TYR A 47 -8.82 -10.27 -2.53
CA TYR A 47 -9.84 -10.89 -1.69
C TYR A 47 -11.03 -11.24 -2.57
N LEU A 48 -11.47 -12.51 -2.54
CA LEU A 48 -12.65 -12.98 -3.25
C LEU A 48 -13.84 -13.00 -2.29
N SER A 49 -14.85 -12.19 -2.58
CA SER A 49 -16.15 -12.23 -1.92
C SER A 49 -17.07 -13.14 -2.73
N VAL A 50 -17.60 -14.17 -2.11
CA VAL A 50 -18.55 -15.10 -2.73
C VAL A 50 -19.87 -14.99 -1.98
N ARG A 51 -20.95 -14.75 -2.72
CA ARG A 51 -22.34 -14.71 -2.24
C ARG A 51 -23.19 -15.62 -3.14
N GLU A 52 -24.43 -15.82 -2.81
CA GLU A 52 -25.34 -16.67 -3.60
C GLU A 52 -25.50 -16.15 -5.04
N ASP A 53 -25.51 -14.84 -5.22
CA ASP A 53 -25.82 -14.13 -6.46
C ASP A 53 -24.61 -13.36 -7.04
N ASP A 54 -23.46 -13.35 -6.37
CA ASP A 54 -22.31 -12.51 -6.77
C ASP A 54 -20.96 -13.12 -6.39
N MET A 55 -20.01 -13.02 -7.31
CA MET A 55 -18.60 -13.33 -7.10
C MET A 55 -17.77 -12.11 -7.45
N THR A 56 -17.26 -11.41 -6.43
CA THR A 56 -16.53 -10.16 -6.62
C THR A 56 -15.09 -10.28 -6.14
N LEU A 57 -14.11 -9.90 -6.99
CA LEU A 57 -12.71 -9.74 -6.61
C LEU A 57 -12.43 -8.29 -6.18
N TYR A 58 -11.81 -8.14 -5.03
CA TYR A 58 -11.26 -6.88 -4.53
C TYR A 58 -9.74 -6.95 -4.54
N GLY A 59 -9.08 -5.90 -5.04
CA GLY A 59 -7.63 -5.84 -5.22
C GLY A 59 -6.96 -4.70 -4.46
N PHE A 60 -5.72 -4.95 -4.08
CA PHE A 60 -4.90 -4.05 -3.27
C PHE A 60 -3.49 -4.01 -3.82
N LYS A 61 -2.90 -2.82 -3.82
CA LYS A 61 -1.52 -2.64 -4.26
C LYS A 61 -0.53 -3.32 -3.32
N THR A 62 -0.82 -3.28 -2.01
CA THR A 62 0.05 -3.85 -0.98
C THR A 62 -0.68 -4.88 -0.12
N LYS A 63 0.10 -5.72 0.55
CA LYS A 63 -0.42 -6.71 1.49
C LYS A 63 -1.04 -6.05 2.73
N GLU A 64 -0.47 -4.91 3.13
CA GLU A 64 -0.94 -4.11 4.28
C GLU A 64 -2.33 -3.54 4.02
N GLU A 65 -2.58 -3.00 2.82
CA GLU A 65 -3.92 -2.55 2.42
C GLU A 65 -4.93 -3.70 2.46
N LYS A 66 -4.55 -4.87 1.93
CA LYS A 66 -5.40 -6.07 2.00
C LYS A 66 -5.66 -6.47 3.45
N ASN A 67 -4.65 -6.49 4.32
CA ASN A 67 -4.79 -6.86 5.72
C ASN A 67 -5.71 -5.87 6.45
N LEU A 68 -5.56 -4.58 6.20
CA LEU A 68 -6.46 -3.56 6.76
C LEU A 68 -7.90 -3.76 6.29
N PHE A 69 -8.10 -3.97 4.99
CA PHE A 69 -9.42 -4.28 4.43
C PHE A 69 -10.08 -5.49 5.13
N LEU A 70 -9.32 -6.58 5.34
CA LEU A 70 -9.82 -7.77 6.03
C LEU A 70 -10.24 -7.47 7.48
N LYS A 71 -9.52 -6.60 8.17
CA LYS A 71 -9.90 -6.14 9.51
C LYS A 71 -11.18 -5.30 9.47
N ILE A 72 -11.31 -4.41 8.50
CA ILE A 72 -12.49 -3.55 8.34
C ILE A 72 -13.75 -4.37 8.05
N ILE A 73 -13.70 -5.35 7.15
CA ILE A 73 -14.88 -6.20 6.84
C ILE A 73 -15.24 -7.17 7.97
N GLY A 74 -14.35 -7.38 8.94
CA GLY A 74 -14.64 -8.10 10.17
C GLY A 74 -15.49 -7.31 11.17
N VAL A 75 -15.65 -6.00 10.96
CA VAL A 75 -16.52 -5.15 11.81
C VAL A 75 -17.98 -5.36 11.42
N SER A 76 -18.83 -5.61 12.43
CA SER A 76 -20.26 -5.81 12.20
C SER A 76 -20.89 -4.62 11.47
N GLY A 77 -21.61 -4.91 10.39
CA GLY A 77 -22.31 -3.93 9.56
C GLY A 77 -21.44 -3.26 8.49
N ILE A 78 -20.19 -3.68 8.30
CA ILE A 78 -19.33 -3.19 7.21
C ILE A 78 -19.06 -4.32 6.21
N GLY A 79 -19.56 -4.15 4.99
CA GLY A 79 -19.32 -5.09 3.90
C GLY A 79 -18.13 -4.69 3.01
N PRO A 80 -17.70 -5.60 2.12
CA PRO A 80 -16.57 -5.36 1.20
C PRO A 80 -16.72 -4.11 0.34
N LYS A 81 -17.92 -3.82 -0.19
CA LYS A 81 -18.18 -2.60 -1.00
C LYS A 81 -17.96 -1.32 -0.18
N THR A 82 -18.46 -1.29 1.06
CA THR A 82 -18.24 -0.13 1.94
C THR A 82 -16.75 0.02 2.29
N ALA A 83 -16.08 -1.08 2.63
CA ALA A 83 -14.67 -1.06 3.01
C ALA A 83 -13.76 -0.56 1.88
N ILE A 84 -13.97 -0.99 0.63
CA ILE A 84 -13.15 -0.55 -0.50
C ILE A 84 -13.34 0.95 -0.79
N VAL A 85 -14.59 1.45 -0.69
CA VAL A 85 -14.91 2.87 -0.88
C VAL A 85 -14.33 3.71 0.27
N MET A 86 -14.32 3.21 1.52
CA MET A 86 -13.63 3.89 2.62
C MET A 86 -12.13 4.04 2.33
N LEU A 87 -11.48 2.97 1.86
CA LEU A 87 -10.05 2.98 1.55
C LEU A 87 -9.69 3.85 0.34
N SER A 88 -10.64 4.21 -0.53
CA SER A 88 -10.38 5.11 -1.66
C SER A 88 -10.17 6.57 -1.22
N VAL A 89 -10.74 6.97 -0.09
CA VAL A 89 -10.71 8.37 0.41
C VAL A 89 -9.81 8.57 1.64
N THR A 90 -9.16 7.51 2.13
CA THR A 90 -8.24 7.60 3.27
C THR A 90 -7.00 6.75 3.03
N THR A 91 -5.91 7.12 3.69
CA THR A 91 -4.71 6.25 3.71
C THR A 91 -4.80 5.27 4.88
N PRO A 92 -4.17 4.07 4.78
CA PRO A 92 -4.10 3.13 5.88
C PRO A 92 -3.62 3.77 7.19
N GLN A 93 -2.60 4.62 7.12
CA GLN A 93 -2.02 5.30 8.28
C GLN A 93 -3.02 6.26 8.95
N SER A 94 -3.70 7.10 8.16
CA SER A 94 -4.69 8.05 8.69
C SER A 94 -5.88 7.33 9.32
N PHE A 95 -6.31 6.22 8.72
CA PHE A 95 -7.40 5.40 9.23
C PHE A 95 -7.03 4.75 10.57
N ILE A 96 -5.85 4.12 10.66
CA ILE A 96 -5.35 3.50 11.88
C ILE A 96 -5.19 4.54 12.99
N GLN A 97 -4.59 5.68 12.68
CA GLN A 97 -4.42 6.78 13.64
C GLN A 97 -5.78 7.27 14.20
N ALA A 98 -6.78 7.42 13.33
CA ALA A 98 -8.11 7.83 13.76
C ALA A 98 -8.75 6.82 14.73
N ILE A 99 -8.54 5.53 14.52
CA ILE A 99 -9.04 4.47 15.40
C ILE A 99 -8.32 4.50 16.75
N GLU A 100 -6.98 4.59 16.75
CA GLU A 100 -6.20 4.58 17.98
C GLU A 100 -6.50 5.82 18.87
N LEU A 101 -6.73 6.98 18.24
CA LEU A 101 -7.14 8.20 18.92
C LEU A 101 -8.64 8.23 19.30
N GLY A 102 -9.44 7.24 18.87
CA GLY A 102 -10.88 7.23 19.09
C GLY A 102 -11.63 8.35 18.34
N ASN A 103 -11.09 8.81 17.21
CA ASN A 103 -11.63 9.95 16.46
C ASN A 103 -12.87 9.57 15.63
N THR A 104 -14.04 9.48 16.29
CA THR A 104 -15.31 9.21 15.62
C THR A 104 -15.68 10.29 14.60
N GLY A 105 -15.27 11.54 14.83
CA GLY A 105 -15.52 12.65 13.91
C GLY A 105 -14.87 12.46 12.55
N TYR A 106 -13.65 11.93 12.53
CA TYR A 106 -12.97 11.56 11.28
C TYR A 106 -13.65 10.39 10.58
N LEU A 107 -13.96 9.32 11.31
CA LEU A 107 -14.57 8.12 10.75
C LEU A 107 -15.95 8.38 10.13
N LYS A 108 -16.75 9.28 10.71
CA LYS A 108 -18.04 9.70 10.17
C LYS A 108 -17.96 10.44 8.83
N LYS A 109 -16.80 10.99 8.47
CA LYS A 109 -16.58 11.63 7.17
C LYS A 109 -16.36 10.61 6.05
N LEU A 110 -16.08 9.35 6.41
CA LEU A 110 -15.85 8.30 5.43
C LEU A 110 -17.18 7.85 4.82
N PRO A 111 -17.23 7.57 3.50
CA PRO A 111 -18.44 7.16 2.80
C PRO A 111 -19.07 5.91 3.43
N GLY A 112 -20.37 5.93 3.63
CA GLY A 112 -21.13 4.81 4.17
C GLY A 112 -20.99 4.59 5.68
N ILE A 113 -20.34 5.49 6.42
CA ILE A 113 -20.09 5.36 7.86
C ILE A 113 -20.94 6.37 8.64
N GLY A 114 -21.92 5.84 9.36
CA GLY A 114 -22.72 6.60 10.34
C GLY A 114 -22.10 6.59 11.74
N SER A 115 -22.77 7.28 12.67
CA SER A 115 -22.32 7.36 14.07
C SER A 115 -22.15 5.99 14.73
N LYS A 116 -23.11 5.07 14.50
CA LYS A 116 -23.08 3.71 15.05
C LYS A 116 -21.90 2.90 14.51
N SER A 117 -21.70 2.93 13.19
CA SER A 117 -20.59 2.22 12.54
C SER A 117 -19.24 2.80 12.95
N ALA A 118 -19.09 4.13 13.08
CA ALA A 118 -17.84 4.75 13.54
C ALA A 118 -17.47 4.30 14.96
N SER A 119 -18.44 4.25 15.88
CA SER A 119 -18.21 3.75 17.24
C SER A 119 -17.87 2.26 17.25
N GLN A 120 -18.53 1.46 16.42
CA GLN A 120 -18.27 0.02 16.30
C GLN A 120 -16.87 -0.26 15.74
N ILE A 121 -16.44 0.50 14.73
CA ILE A 121 -15.07 0.40 14.16
C ILE A 121 -14.02 0.59 15.28
N ILE A 122 -14.18 1.64 16.09
CA ILE A 122 -13.25 1.90 17.20
C ILE A 122 -13.30 0.75 18.21
N LEU A 123 -14.49 0.32 18.63
CA LEU A 123 -14.63 -0.75 19.61
C LEU A 123 -13.97 -2.05 19.16
N ASP A 124 -14.16 -2.41 17.88
CA ASP A 124 -13.68 -3.69 17.34
C ASP A 124 -12.20 -3.67 16.96
N LEU A 125 -11.66 -2.53 16.52
CA LEU A 125 -10.34 -2.46 15.91
C LEU A 125 -9.28 -1.74 16.76
N LYS A 126 -9.63 -0.90 17.73
CA LYS A 126 -8.66 -0.21 18.57
C LYS A 126 -7.77 -1.20 19.32
N GLY A 127 -6.46 -1.00 19.24
CA GLY A 127 -5.43 -1.88 19.82
C GLY A 127 -5.25 -3.22 19.08
N LYS A 128 -5.99 -3.45 17.98
CA LYS A 128 -5.88 -4.68 17.16
C LYS A 128 -5.30 -4.43 15.77
N LEU A 129 -5.15 -3.18 15.41
CA LEU A 129 -4.49 -2.77 14.17
C LEU A 129 -2.99 -2.64 14.44
N VAL A 130 -2.33 -3.78 14.61
CA VAL A 130 -0.87 -3.79 14.50
C VAL A 130 -0.57 -3.48 13.04
N VAL A 131 -0.08 -2.27 12.77
CA VAL A 131 0.76 -2.07 11.60
C VAL A 131 1.87 -3.08 11.81
N ASP A 132 2.10 -3.97 10.86
CA ASP A 132 3.35 -4.73 10.82
C ASP A 132 4.47 -3.69 10.69
N VAL A 133 4.93 -3.23 11.85
CA VAL A 133 5.92 -2.16 12.01
C VAL A 133 7.22 -2.58 11.36
N ASN A 134 7.40 -3.89 11.13
CA ASN A 134 8.58 -4.44 10.49
C ASN A 134 8.70 -3.99 9.02
N ASP A 135 7.62 -3.99 8.21
CA ASP A 135 7.72 -3.53 6.82
C ASP A 135 7.77 -2.00 6.71
N THR A 136 7.04 -1.27 7.59
CA THR A 136 7.10 0.20 7.61
C THR A 136 8.38 0.73 8.27
N LEU A 137 8.96 0.02 9.23
CA LEU A 137 10.27 0.34 9.78
C LEU A 137 11.37 0.06 8.75
N GLU A 138 11.28 -1.04 8.00
CA GLU A 138 12.25 -1.33 6.92
C GLU A 138 12.20 -0.27 5.81
N VAL A 139 11.01 0.13 5.33
CA VAL A 139 10.88 1.18 4.30
C VAL A 139 11.31 2.54 4.83
N LYS A 140 10.96 2.91 6.09
CA LYS A 140 11.45 4.13 6.72
C LYS A 140 12.95 4.08 6.97
N GLN A 141 13.47 2.94 7.38
CA GLN A 141 14.90 2.74 7.61
C GLN A 141 15.67 2.82 6.28
N VAL A 142 15.22 2.15 5.22
CA VAL A 142 15.83 2.22 3.88
C VAL A 142 15.81 3.65 3.33
N ASN A 143 14.70 4.38 3.48
CA ASN A 143 14.63 5.78 3.06
C ASN A 143 15.58 6.67 3.88
N LYS A 144 15.66 6.46 5.19
CA LYS A 144 16.60 7.16 6.06
C LYS A 144 18.06 6.83 5.70
N ASP A 145 18.36 5.54 5.50
CA ASP A 145 19.71 5.09 5.12
C ASP A 145 20.14 5.67 3.76
N LEU A 146 19.20 5.85 2.81
CA LEU A 146 19.48 6.52 1.54
C LEU A 146 19.66 8.04 1.69
N GLU A 147 18.87 8.69 2.57
CA GLU A 147 19.05 10.12 2.89
C GLU A 147 20.37 10.39 3.59
N ASP A 148 20.74 9.61 4.59
CA ASP A 148 22.02 9.68 5.29
C ASP A 148 23.19 9.47 4.30
N THR A 149 23.04 8.53 3.36
CA THR A 149 24.04 8.30 2.29
C THR A 149 24.12 9.48 1.34
N ARG A 150 22.99 10.10 0.98
CA ARG A 150 22.95 11.31 0.16
C ARG A 150 23.69 12.47 0.82
N GLU A 151 23.47 12.70 2.11
CA GLU A 151 24.15 13.75 2.87
C GLU A 151 25.65 13.49 2.96
N ALA A 152 26.06 12.25 3.23
CA ALA A 152 27.46 11.87 3.25
C ALA A 152 28.17 12.10 1.91
N LEU A 153 27.52 11.76 0.78
CA LEU A 153 28.06 11.99 -0.57
C LEU A 153 28.14 13.49 -0.92
N LYS A 154 27.16 14.30 -0.46
CA LYS A 154 27.22 15.76 -0.58
C LYS A 154 28.39 16.33 0.23
N GLY A 155 28.63 15.84 1.45
CA GLY A 155 29.76 16.23 2.29
C GLY A 155 31.13 15.87 1.68
N LEU A 156 31.16 14.91 0.74
CA LEU A 156 32.33 14.54 -0.05
C LEU A 156 32.44 15.30 -1.39
N GLU A 157 31.63 16.37 -1.57
CA GLU A 157 31.61 17.29 -2.71
C GLU A 157 31.26 16.65 -4.07
N PHE A 158 30.57 15.51 -4.09
CA PHE A 158 30.04 14.93 -5.33
C PHE A 158 28.89 15.77 -5.89
N LYS A 159 28.76 15.82 -7.22
CA LYS A 159 27.68 16.56 -7.89
C LYS A 159 26.32 15.89 -7.63
N ALA A 160 25.29 16.70 -7.43
CA ALA A 160 23.92 16.21 -7.14
C ALA A 160 23.38 15.25 -8.23
N SER A 161 23.69 15.50 -9.50
CA SER A 161 23.33 14.64 -10.63
C SER A 161 23.90 13.22 -10.51
N ASP A 162 25.15 13.13 -10.07
CA ASP A 162 25.88 11.87 -9.97
C ASP A 162 25.38 11.08 -8.75
N ILE A 163 25.12 11.78 -7.65
CA ILE A 163 24.51 11.22 -6.44
C ILE A 163 23.12 10.62 -6.77
N ASP A 164 22.26 11.37 -7.46
CA ASP A 164 20.91 10.90 -7.81
C ASP A 164 20.94 9.68 -8.73
N SER A 165 21.86 9.66 -9.68
CA SER A 165 22.04 8.55 -10.62
C SER A 165 22.49 7.28 -9.89
N VAL A 166 23.44 7.39 -8.97
CA VAL A 166 23.98 6.25 -8.22
C VAL A 166 22.98 5.76 -7.18
N LEU A 167 22.29 6.65 -6.47
CA LEU A 167 21.28 6.26 -5.49
C LEU A 167 20.07 5.54 -6.12
N LYS A 168 19.73 5.84 -7.37
CA LYS A 168 18.72 5.07 -8.12
C LYS A 168 19.13 3.62 -8.37
N VAL A 169 20.41 3.37 -8.58
CA VAL A 169 20.95 2.02 -8.84
C VAL A 169 21.07 1.24 -7.54
N VAL A 170 21.71 1.82 -6.52
CA VAL A 170 21.93 1.11 -5.24
C VAL A 170 20.67 1.00 -4.38
N GLY A 171 19.70 1.90 -4.53
CA GLY A 171 18.45 1.90 -3.79
C GLY A 171 17.48 0.76 -4.15
N GLN A 172 17.79 -0.04 -5.17
CA GLN A 172 17.04 -1.26 -5.50
C GLN A 172 17.35 -2.43 -4.56
N GLU A 173 18.42 -2.34 -3.79
CA GLU A 173 18.83 -3.34 -2.82
C GLU A 173 18.54 -2.85 -1.38
N LYS A 174 18.25 -3.77 -0.45
CA LYS A 174 18.09 -3.44 0.97
C LYS A 174 19.45 -3.50 1.64
N LEU A 175 20.08 -2.33 1.87
CA LEU A 175 21.41 -2.19 2.45
C LEU A 175 21.37 -1.19 3.62
N THR A 176 22.38 -1.23 4.48
CA THR A 176 22.59 -0.20 5.52
C THR A 176 23.26 1.05 4.92
N SER A 177 23.17 2.22 5.59
CA SER A 177 23.78 3.48 5.16
C SER A 177 25.26 3.30 4.79
N GLN A 178 26.03 2.54 5.59
CA GLN A 178 27.44 2.27 5.32
C GLN A 178 27.67 1.43 4.05
N GLN A 179 26.80 0.46 3.80
CA GLN A 179 26.86 -0.39 2.60
C GLN A 179 26.45 0.38 1.36
N TYR A 180 25.40 1.23 1.45
CA TYR A 180 25.01 2.15 0.40
C TYR A 180 26.16 3.10 0.05
N LEU A 181 26.78 3.73 1.05
CA LEU A 181 27.90 4.65 0.84
C LEU A 181 29.08 3.96 0.15
N LYS A 182 29.44 2.75 0.60
CA LYS A 182 30.55 1.97 0.01
C LYS A 182 30.29 1.64 -1.45
N LYS A 183 29.08 1.17 -1.79
CA LYS A 183 28.69 0.85 -3.18
C LYS A 183 28.62 2.11 -4.04
N ALA A 184 28.03 3.18 -3.52
CA ALA A 184 27.94 4.46 -4.22
C ALA A 184 29.33 5.01 -4.57
N LEU A 185 30.27 4.99 -3.63
CA LEU A 185 31.66 5.41 -3.87
C LEU A 185 32.39 4.54 -4.90
N GLN A 186 32.09 3.23 -4.96
CA GLN A 186 32.66 2.35 -5.99
C GLN A 186 32.15 2.69 -7.39
N LEU A 187 30.89 3.11 -7.51
CA LEU A 187 30.27 3.50 -8.79
C LEU A 187 30.70 4.90 -9.24
N LEU A 188 30.93 5.83 -8.29
CA LEU A 188 31.36 7.20 -8.57
C LEU A 188 32.84 7.33 -8.89
N ARG A 189 33.66 6.32 -8.57
CA ARG A 189 35.10 6.29 -8.87
C ARG A 189 35.46 5.67 -10.22
N LYS A 190 34.44 5.21 -10.97
CA LYS A 190 34.60 4.73 -12.36
C LYS A 190 34.30 5.86 -13.33
#